data_622f7c11c236a172ee439aa4223bba35
#
_entry.id   622f7c11c236a172ee439aa4223bba35
#
_cell.length_a   1.000
_cell.length_b   1.000
_cell.length_c   1.000
_cell.angle_alpha   90.00
_cell.angle_beta   90.00
_cell.angle_gamma   90.00
#
_symmetry.space_group_name_H-M   'P 1'
#
loop_
_entity.id
_entity.type
_entity.pdbx_description
1 polymer ?
#
loop_
_entity_poly.entity_id
_entity_poly.type
_entity_poly.pdbx_seq_one_letter_code
_entity_poly.pdbx_strand_id
1 'polypeptide(L)'
;MARLSEIAEEANEVKSRFLANMSYNIRIPLNNVVGFSQLLSTDMGLDDKEKLEYSEIIQANSTDLIQLVNDVLDLSRLEAKMMKFQIQDCEIREICNDLIYMARRDSNGHIHAELESDVEHQMLRMDANRFNQAVLSMLIYPVPNDTDREVKMQLSKDEENQLLIFRIINSPLVDPAFASQQVSIRLKINQLLFEHFGGSFMVSESAEDGYPITFSIATL
;
A
#
# COMPACT_ATOMS: atom_id res chain seq x y z
N MET A 1 -34.13 16.84 -8.12
CA MET A 1 -33.16 17.98 -8.16
C MET A 1 -32.44 18.10 -6.81
N ALA A 2 -33.11 18.24 -5.67
CA ALA A 2 -32.47 18.39 -4.34
C ALA A 2 -31.47 17.25 -4.00
N ARG A 3 -31.85 15.98 -4.23
CA ARG A 3 -31.00 14.80 -3.91
C ARG A 3 -29.70 14.72 -4.76
N LEU A 4 -29.74 15.19 -6.01
CA LEU A 4 -28.54 15.26 -6.88
C LEU A 4 -27.60 16.40 -6.45
N SER A 5 -28.15 17.51 -5.95
CA SER A 5 -27.38 18.62 -5.41
C SER A 5 -26.67 18.22 -4.11
N GLU A 6 -27.37 17.49 -3.24
CA GLU A 6 -26.85 16.99 -1.96
C GLU A 6 -25.70 16.00 -2.18
N ILE A 7 -25.84 15.03 -3.09
CA ILE A 7 -24.79 14.08 -3.46
C ILE A 7 -23.58 14.82 -4.07
N ALA A 8 -23.81 15.86 -4.90
CA ALA A 8 -22.73 16.62 -5.48
C ALA A 8 -21.97 17.48 -4.45
N GLU A 9 -22.69 18.05 -3.48
CA GLU A 9 -22.09 18.81 -2.37
C GLU A 9 -21.27 17.88 -1.47
N GLU A 10 -21.79 16.73 -1.10
CA GLU A 10 -21.09 15.73 -0.28
C GLU A 10 -19.82 15.21 -0.96
N ALA A 11 -19.88 14.91 -2.27
CA ALA A 11 -18.73 14.51 -3.06
C ALA A 11 -17.67 15.63 -3.14
N ASN A 12 -18.09 16.90 -3.23
CA ASN A 12 -17.19 18.04 -3.27
C ASN A 12 -16.52 18.31 -1.91
N GLU A 13 -17.24 18.11 -0.81
CA GLU A 13 -16.68 18.18 0.55
C GLU A 13 -15.64 17.11 0.80
N VAL A 14 -15.91 15.85 0.40
CA VAL A 14 -14.96 14.75 0.49
C VAL A 14 -13.70 15.05 -0.31
N LYS A 15 -13.86 15.53 -1.56
CA LYS A 15 -12.74 15.94 -2.41
C LYS A 15 -11.93 17.10 -1.81
N SER A 16 -12.60 18.09 -1.24
CA SER A 16 -11.93 19.25 -0.63
C SER A 16 -11.15 18.87 0.62
N ARG A 17 -11.72 18.00 1.47
CA ARG A 17 -11.01 17.44 2.63
C ARG A 17 -9.82 16.61 2.21
N PHE A 18 -9.96 15.80 1.15
CA PHE A 18 -8.86 15.02 0.59
C PHE A 18 -7.70 15.93 0.15
N LEU A 19 -7.98 16.99 -0.64
CA LEU A 19 -6.95 17.93 -1.11
C LEU A 19 -6.29 18.71 0.03
N ALA A 20 -7.06 19.13 1.03
CA ALA A 20 -6.52 19.83 2.20
C ALA A 20 -5.57 18.94 3.00
N ASN A 21 -5.97 17.70 3.23
CA ASN A 21 -5.16 16.70 3.92
C ASN A 21 -3.90 16.34 3.12
N MET A 22 -4.00 16.22 1.78
CA MET A 22 -2.86 15.99 0.90
C MET A 22 -1.82 17.10 1.04
N SER A 23 -2.27 18.37 1.03
CA SER A 23 -1.39 19.52 1.20
C SER A 23 -0.64 19.49 2.53
N TYR A 24 -1.29 19.03 3.60
CA TYR A 24 -0.67 18.86 4.90
C TYR A 24 0.41 17.75 4.90
N ASN A 25 0.08 16.60 4.32
CA ASN A 25 1.00 15.46 4.27
C ASN A 25 2.21 15.67 3.35
N ILE A 26 2.07 16.52 2.34
CA ILE A 26 3.20 16.97 1.50
C ILE A 26 4.08 17.95 2.29
N ARG A 27 3.49 18.83 3.08
CA ARG A 27 4.21 19.90 3.78
C ARG A 27 5.15 19.36 4.85
N ILE A 28 4.76 18.31 5.58
CA ILE A 28 5.58 17.74 6.66
C ILE A 28 6.92 17.23 6.14
N PRO A 29 6.98 16.24 5.23
CA PRO A 29 8.26 15.75 4.70
C PRO A 29 9.04 16.84 3.96
N LEU A 30 8.36 17.75 3.25
CA LEU A 30 9.01 18.85 2.57
C LEU A 30 9.72 19.79 3.57
N ASN A 31 9.06 20.15 4.68
CA ASN A 31 9.65 20.98 5.71
C ASN A 31 10.86 20.29 6.37
N ASN A 32 10.79 18.97 6.59
CA ASN A 32 11.91 18.19 7.10
C ASN A 32 13.10 18.24 6.14
N VAL A 33 12.86 17.97 4.83
CA VAL A 33 13.89 18.06 3.79
C VAL A 33 14.54 19.44 3.77
N VAL A 34 13.75 20.51 3.75
CA VAL A 34 14.26 21.90 3.74
C VAL A 34 15.00 22.21 5.02
N GLY A 35 14.45 21.88 6.20
CA GLY A 35 15.05 22.18 7.49
C GLY A 35 16.41 21.48 7.69
N PHE A 36 16.49 20.19 7.46
CA PHE A 36 17.75 19.44 7.59
C PHE A 36 18.76 19.81 6.51
N SER A 37 18.33 20.15 5.29
CA SER A 37 19.22 20.69 4.26
C SER A 37 19.83 22.03 4.65
N GLN A 38 19.05 22.90 5.30
CA GLN A 38 19.56 24.19 5.84
C GLN A 38 20.57 23.95 6.96
N LEU A 39 20.31 23.00 7.89
CA LEU A 39 21.27 22.66 8.95
C LEU A 39 22.58 22.14 8.36
N LEU A 40 22.53 21.26 7.35
CA LEU A 40 23.73 20.76 6.67
C LEU A 40 24.50 21.85 5.92
N SER A 41 23.84 22.87 5.40
CA SER A 41 24.45 23.96 4.65
C SER A 41 25.02 25.08 5.54
N THR A 42 24.64 25.10 6.81
CA THR A 42 25.13 26.08 7.79
C THR A 42 26.36 25.50 8.49
N ASP A 43 27.45 26.26 8.57
CA ASP A 43 28.68 25.83 9.26
C ASP A 43 28.49 25.88 10.79
N MET A 44 27.69 24.93 11.31
CA MET A 44 27.36 24.83 12.74
C MET A 44 28.30 23.89 13.50
N GLY A 45 29.42 23.48 12.90
CA GLY A 45 30.39 22.58 13.56
C GLY A 45 29.84 21.14 13.71
N LEU A 46 28.93 20.71 12.83
CA LEU A 46 28.37 19.35 12.81
C LEU A 46 29.49 18.33 12.62
N ASP A 47 29.44 17.26 13.40
CA ASP A 47 30.34 16.12 13.20
C ASP A 47 29.86 15.26 12.01
N ASP A 48 30.70 14.29 11.60
CA ASP A 48 30.38 13.45 10.44
C ASP A 48 29.18 12.51 10.69
N LYS A 49 28.93 12.17 11.98
CA LYS A 49 27.79 11.35 12.36
C LYS A 49 26.47 12.14 12.23
N GLU A 50 26.46 13.37 12.73
CA GLU A 50 25.29 14.26 12.59
C GLU A 50 24.96 14.57 11.13
N LYS A 51 26.00 14.77 10.31
CA LYS A 51 25.81 14.95 8.85
C LYS A 51 25.20 13.74 8.18
N LEU A 52 25.63 12.54 8.57
CA LEU A 52 25.08 11.29 8.05
C LEU A 52 23.63 11.16 8.47
N GLU A 53 23.31 11.33 9.73
CA GLU A 53 21.95 11.26 10.27
C GLU A 53 21.01 12.24 9.58
N TYR A 54 21.41 13.50 9.38
CA TYR A 54 20.59 14.48 8.67
C TYR A 54 20.39 14.11 7.19
N SER A 55 21.40 13.54 6.55
CA SER A 55 21.29 13.05 5.17
C SER A 55 20.31 11.89 5.05
N GLU A 56 20.32 10.95 5.99
CA GLU A 56 19.38 9.84 6.06
C GLU A 56 17.94 10.33 6.27
N ILE A 57 17.73 11.31 7.15
CA ILE A 57 16.42 11.94 7.37
C ILE A 57 15.92 12.61 6.08
N ILE A 58 16.77 13.35 5.38
CA ILE A 58 16.42 13.99 4.11
C ILE A 58 16.02 12.95 3.08
N GLN A 59 16.80 11.88 2.97
CA GLN A 59 16.54 10.81 1.98
C GLN A 59 15.23 10.08 2.28
N ALA A 60 14.98 9.72 3.54
CA ALA A 60 13.74 9.07 3.96
C ALA A 60 12.52 9.95 3.63
N ASN A 61 12.51 11.23 4.05
CA ASN A 61 11.40 12.14 3.79
C ASN A 61 11.21 12.42 2.28
N SER A 62 12.29 12.45 1.49
CA SER A 62 12.20 12.60 0.04
C SER A 62 11.54 11.38 -0.61
N THR A 63 11.90 10.18 -0.16
CA THR A 63 11.31 8.92 -0.63
C THR A 63 9.81 8.87 -0.29
N ASP A 64 9.43 9.22 0.93
CA ASP A 64 8.04 9.28 1.38
C ASP A 64 7.22 10.27 0.54
N LEU A 65 7.79 11.44 0.23
CA LEU A 65 7.13 12.45 -0.60
C LEU A 65 6.90 11.95 -2.03
N ILE A 66 7.90 11.34 -2.65
CA ILE A 66 7.77 10.75 -3.99
C ILE A 66 6.70 9.66 -4.00
N GLN A 67 6.69 8.81 -2.97
CA GLN A 67 5.71 7.75 -2.86
C GLN A 67 4.29 8.31 -2.71
N LEU A 68 4.11 9.32 -1.86
CA LEU A 68 2.81 9.98 -1.69
C LEU A 68 2.30 10.58 -3.00
N VAL A 69 3.16 11.28 -3.77
CA VAL A 69 2.79 11.83 -5.07
C VAL A 69 2.38 10.73 -6.04
N ASN A 70 3.13 9.63 -6.10
CA ASN A 70 2.79 8.48 -6.95
C ASN A 70 1.46 7.85 -6.55
N ASP A 71 1.21 7.64 -5.26
CA ASP A 71 -0.05 7.10 -4.74
C ASP A 71 -1.26 7.97 -5.17
N VAL A 72 -1.13 9.30 -5.09
CA VAL A 72 -2.17 10.23 -5.53
C VAL A 72 -2.41 10.17 -7.03
N LEU A 73 -1.35 10.12 -7.82
CA LEU A 73 -1.46 9.98 -9.27
C LEU A 73 -2.11 8.65 -9.67
N ASP A 74 -1.74 7.57 -9.01
CA ASP A 74 -2.32 6.25 -9.25
C ASP A 74 -3.80 6.21 -8.84
N LEU A 75 -4.16 6.76 -7.68
CA LEU A 75 -5.55 6.90 -7.27
C LEU A 75 -6.36 7.69 -8.28
N SER A 76 -5.84 8.86 -8.71
CA SER A 76 -6.52 9.70 -9.70
C SER A 76 -6.75 8.97 -11.04
N ARG A 77 -5.76 8.21 -11.51
CA ARG A 77 -5.86 7.41 -12.75
C ARG A 77 -6.85 6.26 -12.62
N LEU A 78 -6.88 5.58 -11.48
CA LEU A 78 -7.84 4.50 -11.21
C LEU A 78 -9.27 5.03 -11.16
N GLU A 79 -9.52 6.10 -10.40
CA GLU A 79 -10.85 6.73 -10.30
C GLU A 79 -11.36 7.23 -11.66
N ALA A 80 -10.48 7.84 -12.46
CA ALA A 80 -10.80 8.29 -13.82
C ALA A 80 -10.90 7.15 -14.85
N LYS A 81 -10.62 5.89 -14.47
CA LYS A 81 -10.50 4.74 -15.39
C LYS A 81 -9.49 4.96 -16.52
N MET A 82 -8.44 5.74 -16.25
CA MET A 82 -7.38 6.11 -17.20
C MET A 82 -6.07 5.35 -16.95
N MET A 83 -6.03 4.49 -15.93
CA MET A 83 -4.84 3.67 -15.67
C MET A 83 -4.64 2.67 -16.82
N LYS A 84 -3.41 2.60 -17.31
CA LYS A 84 -3.01 1.61 -18.31
C LYS A 84 -2.40 0.42 -17.61
N PHE A 85 -2.90 -0.78 -17.94
CA PHE A 85 -2.42 -2.03 -17.39
C PHE A 85 -1.61 -2.81 -18.41
N GLN A 86 -0.53 -3.43 -17.97
CA GLN A 86 0.30 -4.34 -18.75
C GLN A 86 -0.12 -5.78 -18.46
N ILE A 87 -1.18 -6.24 -19.13
CA ILE A 87 -1.76 -7.55 -18.88
C ILE A 87 -0.86 -8.64 -19.48
N GLN A 88 -0.47 -9.60 -18.64
CA GLN A 88 0.33 -10.76 -19.00
C GLN A 88 -0.16 -12.02 -18.30
N ASP A 89 0.23 -13.17 -18.81
CA ASP A 89 -0.05 -14.45 -18.16
C ASP A 89 0.95 -14.64 -17.01
N CYS A 90 0.43 -14.93 -15.83
CA CYS A 90 1.19 -15.01 -14.59
C CYS A 90 0.85 -16.29 -13.84
N GLU A 91 1.86 -17.02 -13.36
CA GLU A 91 1.66 -18.11 -12.42
C GLU A 91 1.58 -17.55 -11.00
N ILE A 92 0.39 -17.66 -10.38
CA ILE A 92 0.08 -16.90 -9.16
C ILE A 92 0.86 -17.39 -7.94
N ARG A 93 1.13 -18.69 -7.84
CA ARG A 93 1.86 -19.24 -6.71
C ARG A 93 3.32 -18.81 -6.71
N GLU A 94 3.96 -18.75 -7.89
CA GLU A 94 5.33 -18.24 -8.05
C GLU A 94 5.39 -16.78 -7.61
N ILE A 95 4.46 -15.96 -8.09
CA ILE A 95 4.36 -14.54 -7.68
C ILE A 95 4.19 -14.41 -6.16
N CYS A 96 3.31 -15.20 -5.55
CA CYS A 96 3.11 -15.15 -4.10
C CYS A 96 4.38 -15.54 -3.32
N ASN A 97 5.11 -16.56 -3.77
CA ASN A 97 6.38 -16.94 -3.16
C ASN A 97 7.43 -15.83 -3.26
N ASP A 98 7.52 -15.19 -4.43
CA ASP A 98 8.42 -14.05 -4.64
C ASP A 98 8.07 -12.87 -3.74
N LEU A 99 6.78 -12.58 -3.55
CA LEU A 99 6.30 -11.52 -2.67
C LEU A 99 6.64 -11.79 -1.20
N ILE A 100 6.49 -13.03 -0.73
CA ILE A 100 6.91 -13.43 0.61
C ILE A 100 8.42 -13.26 0.80
N TYR A 101 9.21 -13.66 -0.20
CA TYR A 101 10.66 -13.47 -0.17
C TYR A 101 11.03 -11.97 -0.14
N MET A 102 10.39 -11.15 -0.99
CA MET A 102 10.58 -9.70 -1.01
C MET A 102 10.20 -9.06 0.32
N ALA A 103 9.07 -9.43 0.92
CA ALA A 103 8.62 -8.90 2.20
C ALA A 103 9.65 -9.12 3.31
N ARG A 104 10.22 -10.34 3.39
CA ARG A 104 11.27 -10.66 4.36
C ARG A 104 12.55 -9.86 4.11
N ARG A 105 12.97 -9.74 2.84
CA ARG A 105 14.20 -9.04 2.45
C ARG A 105 14.09 -7.53 2.67
N ASP A 106 13.01 -6.92 2.18
CA ASP A 106 12.85 -5.46 2.16
C ASP A 106 12.53 -4.88 3.55
N SER A 107 12.08 -5.72 4.48
CA SER A 107 11.95 -5.39 5.90
C SER A 107 13.20 -5.67 6.74
N ASN A 108 14.34 -5.96 6.12
CA ASN A 108 15.57 -6.38 6.82
C ASN A 108 15.36 -7.57 7.77
N GLY A 109 14.37 -8.44 7.48
CA GLY A 109 14.04 -9.62 8.28
C GLY A 109 13.04 -9.37 9.41
N HIS A 110 12.61 -8.14 9.65
CA HIS A 110 11.62 -7.83 10.68
C HIS A 110 10.20 -8.30 10.35
N ILE A 111 9.87 -8.51 9.07
CA ILE A 111 8.61 -9.14 8.68
C ILE A 111 8.82 -10.63 8.46
N HIS A 112 8.23 -11.44 9.34
CA HIS A 112 8.18 -12.90 9.21
C HIS A 112 6.93 -13.28 8.40
N ALA A 113 7.03 -13.11 7.08
CA ALA A 113 5.91 -13.40 6.17
C ALA A 113 5.88 -14.90 5.83
N GLU A 114 4.69 -15.50 5.80
CA GLU A 114 4.46 -16.89 5.41
C GLU A 114 3.34 -16.99 4.38
N LEU A 115 3.47 -17.96 3.45
CA LEU A 115 2.42 -18.33 2.50
C LEU A 115 1.82 -19.68 2.89
N GLU A 116 0.51 -19.71 3.06
CA GLU A 116 -0.30 -20.91 3.19
C GLU A 116 -1.22 -21.00 1.96
N SER A 117 -1.09 -22.06 1.16
CA SER A 117 -1.84 -22.19 -0.09
C SER A 117 -2.23 -23.63 -0.37
N ASP A 118 -3.50 -23.82 -0.74
CA ASP A 118 -4.04 -25.06 -1.31
C ASP A 118 -4.02 -25.06 -2.85
N VAL A 119 -3.59 -23.96 -3.46
CA VAL A 119 -3.47 -23.80 -4.91
C VAL A 119 -2.07 -24.21 -5.35
N GLU A 120 -1.96 -25.27 -6.16
CA GLU A 120 -0.66 -25.75 -6.68
C GLU A 120 -0.23 -24.95 -7.93
N HIS A 121 -1.12 -24.85 -8.93
CA HIS A 121 -0.86 -24.15 -10.18
C HIS A 121 -2.11 -23.40 -10.62
N GLN A 122 -1.98 -22.11 -10.86
CA GLN A 122 -3.04 -21.30 -11.43
C GLN A 122 -2.47 -20.15 -12.24
N MET A 123 -2.78 -20.14 -13.55
CA MET A 123 -2.46 -19.01 -14.42
C MET A 123 -3.56 -17.96 -14.31
N LEU A 124 -3.15 -16.70 -14.20
CA LEU A 124 -4.02 -15.53 -14.27
C LEU A 124 -3.53 -14.54 -15.33
N ARG A 125 -4.46 -13.82 -15.93
CA ARG A 125 -4.16 -12.71 -16.84
C ARG A 125 -4.35 -11.38 -16.10
N MET A 126 -3.25 -10.78 -15.67
CA MET A 126 -3.28 -9.53 -14.89
C MET A 126 -2.01 -8.71 -15.10
N ASP A 127 -1.99 -7.51 -14.57
CA ASP A 127 -0.77 -6.71 -14.44
C ASP A 127 -0.01 -7.14 -13.17
N ALA A 128 1.01 -7.99 -13.34
CA ALA A 128 1.81 -8.51 -12.24
C ALA A 128 2.50 -7.41 -11.43
N ASN A 129 2.95 -6.33 -12.08
CA ASN A 129 3.62 -5.23 -11.39
C ASN A 129 2.66 -4.51 -10.43
N ARG A 130 1.44 -4.24 -10.88
CA ARG A 130 0.40 -3.62 -10.05
C ARG A 130 -0.08 -4.54 -8.93
N PHE A 131 -0.23 -5.83 -9.23
CA PHE A 131 -0.54 -6.84 -8.22
C PHE A 131 0.55 -6.90 -7.15
N ASN A 132 1.83 -7.01 -7.57
CA ASN A 132 2.97 -7.07 -6.66
C ASN A 132 3.05 -5.82 -5.77
N GLN A 133 2.88 -4.63 -6.34
CA GLN A 133 2.88 -3.37 -5.60
C GLN A 133 1.79 -3.34 -4.54
N ALA A 134 0.56 -3.76 -4.89
CA ALA A 134 -0.56 -3.79 -3.97
C ALA A 134 -0.33 -4.80 -2.83
N VAL A 135 0.03 -6.04 -3.16
CA VAL A 135 0.22 -7.10 -2.15
C VAL A 135 1.43 -6.79 -1.26
N LEU A 136 2.55 -6.36 -1.83
CA LEU A 136 3.74 -6.01 -1.04
C LEU A 136 3.42 -4.87 -0.06
N SER A 137 2.64 -3.87 -0.48
CA SER A 137 2.21 -2.79 0.43
C SER A 137 1.40 -3.32 1.62
N MET A 138 0.60 -4.38 1.44
CA MET A 138 -0.16 -5.01 2.52
C MET A 138 0.71 -5.87 3.44
N LEU A 139 1.84 -6.38 2.94
CA LEU A 139 2.75 -7.22 3.72
C LEU A 139 3.72 -6.42 4.59
N ILE A 140 4.19 -5.25 4.12
CA ILE A 140 5.32 -4.54 4.77
C ILE A 140 5.05 -3.08 5.14
N TYR A 141 4.05 -2.40 4.57
CA TYR A 141 3.84 -0.98 4.83
C TYR A 141 2.83 -0.76 5.95
N PRO A 142 3.00 0.20 6.84
CA PRO A 142 4.11 1.14 7.05
C PRO A 142 5.02 0.79 8.24
N VAL A 143 5.48 -0.45 8.35
CA VAL A 143 6.23 -0.93 9.52
C VAL A 143 7.57 -0.20 9.66
N PRO A 144 7.89 0.36 10.85
CA PRO A 144 9.24 0.79 11.18
C PRO A 144 10.22 -0.40 11.13
N ASN A 145 11.45 -0.14 10.70
CA ASN A 145 12.48 -1.17 10.49
C ASN A 145 12.95 -1.91 11.76
N ASP A 146 12.44 -1.56 12.94
CA ASP A 146 12.79 -2.14 14.24
C ASP A 146 11.66 -2.95 14.88
N THR A 147 10.55 -3.19 14.15
CA THR A 147 9.37 -3.87 14.70
C THR A 147 9.22 -5.24 14.06
N ASP A 148 9.49 -6.29 14.84
CA ASP A 148 9.24 -7.67 14.39
C ASP A 148 7.73 -7.95 14.31
N ARG A 149 7.31 -8.55 13.19
CA ARG A 149 5.91 -8.88 12.95
C ARG A 149 5.76 -10.16 12.13
N GLU A 150 4.84 -10.99 12.57
CA GLU A 150 4.39 -12.15 11.80
C GLU A 150 3.22 -11.74 10.90
N VAL A 151 3.35 -11.97 9.60
CA VAL A 151 2.31 -11.72 8.61
C VAL A 151 2.04 -13.00 7.84
N LYS A 152 0.79 -13.43 7.76
CA LYS A 152 0.42 -14.64 7.03
C LYS A 152 -0.41 -14.28 5.81
N MET A 153 -0.02 -14.78 4.64
CA MET A 153 -0.82 -14.75 3.43
C MET A 153 -1.40 -16.13 3.15
N GLN A 154 -2.71 -16.21 3.06
CA GLN A 154 -3.44 -17.41 2.67
C GLN A 154 -3.95 -17.24 1.24
N LEU A 155 -3.80 -18.28 0.42
CA LEU A 155 -4.30 -18.33 -0.94
C LEU A 155 -5.16 -19.58 -1.11
N SER A 156 -6.41 -19.40 -1.48
CA SER A 156 -7.37 -20.48 -1.74
C SER A 156 -8.15 -20.22 -3.03
N LYS A 157 -8.78 -21.28 -3.55
CA LYS A 157 -9.61 -21.20 -4.75
C LYS A 157 -11.07 -21.44 -4.42
N ASP A 158 -11.93 -20.53 -4.86
CA ASP A 158 -13.37 -20.71 -4.89
C ASP A 158 -13.77 -21.14 -6.32
N GLU A 159 -13.95 -22.46 -6.49
CA GLU A 159 -14.28 -23.03 -7.80
C GLU A 159 -15.70 -22.69 -8.25
N GLU A 160 -16.64 -22.49 -7.30
CA GLU A 160 -18.03 -22.19 -7.61
C GLU A 160 -18.16 -20.79 -8.23
N ASN A 161 -17.44 -19.81 -7.66
CA ASN A 161 -17.46 -18.42 -8.12
C ASN A 161 -16.32 -18.09 -9.10
N GLN A 162 -15.43 -19.06 -9.40
CA GLN A 162 -14.25 -18.86 -10.24
C GLN A 162 -13.35 -17.71 -9.75
N LEU A 163 -13.07 -17.71 -8.45
CA LEU A 163 -12.23 -16.70 -7.81
C LEU A 163 -11.03 -17.35 -7.14
N LEU A 164 -9.91 -16.65 -7.18
CA LEU A 164 -8.84 -16.82 -6.20
C LEU A 164 -9.06 -15.86 -5.05
N ILE A 165 -9.02 -16.38 -3.84
CA ILE A 165 -9.21 -15.63 -2.60
C ILE A 165 -7.87 -15.55 -1.88
N PHE A 166 -7.49 -14.34 -1.55
CA PHE A 166 -6.30 -14.01 -0.78
C PHE A 166 -6.73 -13.43 0.56
N ARG A 167 -6.10 -13.88 1.63
CA ARG A 167 -6.32 -13.35 2.97
C ARG A 167 -4.97 -13.03 3.61
N ILE A 168 -4.75 -11.77 3.95
CA ILE A 168 -3.53 -11.32 4.65
C ILE A 168 -3.91 -11.04 6.10
N ILE A 169 -3.32 -11.78 7.02
CA ILE A 169 -3.55 -11.72 8.46
C ILE A 169 -2.40 -10.96 9.10
N ASN A 170 -2.69 -10.12 10.06
CA ASN A 170 -1.74 -9.22 10.73
C ASN A 170 -1.05 -8.24 9.79
N SER A 171 -1.75 -7.83 8.71
CA SER A 171 -1.23 -6.81 7.81
C SER A 171 -0.93 -5.52 8.57
N PRO A 172 0.28 -4.96 8.44
CA PRO A 172 0.58 -3.66 9.05
C PRO A 172 -0.26 -2.52 8.47
N LEU A 173 -0.74 -2.67 7.24
CA LEU A 173 -1.52 -1.63 6.55
C LEU A 173 -2.86 -1.33 7.24
N VAL A 174 -3.40 -2.27 8.02
CA VAL A 174 -4.69 -2.11 8.74
C VAL A 174 -4.53 -2.09 10.25
N ASP A 175 -3.30 -2.08 10.75
CA ASP A 175 -3.03 -1.93 12.17
C ASP A 175 -3.40 -0.52 12.65
N PRO A 176 -4.29 -0.38 13.64
CA PRO A 176 -4.68 0.93 14.16
C PRO A 176 -3.51 1.78 14.65
N ALA A 177 -2.40 1.16 15.09
CA ALA A 177 -1.19 1.86 15.51
C ALA A 177 -0.52 2.66 14.38
N PHE A 178 -0.74 2.26 13.13
CA PHE A 178 -0.18 2.90 11.94
C PHE A 178 -1.22 3.66 11.11
N ALA A 179 -2.42 3.85 11.66
CA ALA A 179 -3.49 4.55 10.95
C ALA A 179 -3.02 5.95 10.50
N SER A 180 -3.03 6.19 9.19
CA SER A 180 -2.65 7.46 8.58
C SER A 180 -3.44 7.69 7.29
N GLN A 181 -3.36 8.89 6.76
CA GLN A 181 -4.00 9.17 5.49
C GLN A 181 -3.30 8.45 4.31
N GLN A 182 -1.99 8.27 4.35
CA GLN A 182 -1.28 7.47 3.35
C GLN A 182 -1.79 6.03 3.34
N VAL A 183 -2.00 5.43 4.52
CA VAL A 183 -2.64 4.11 4.66
C VAL A 183 -4.01 4.10 4.00
N SER A 184 -4.84 5.10 4.27
CA SER A 184 -6.19 5.20 3.67
C SER A 184 -6.15 5.31 2.14
N ILE A 185 -5.20 6.07 1.58
CA ILE A 185 -4.99 6.18 0.13
C ILE A 185 -4.58 4.82 -0.45
N ARG A 186 -3.64 4.11 0.17
CA ARG A 186 -3.20 2.79 -0.29
C ARG A 186 -4.31 1.76 -0.23
N LEU A 187 -5.09 1.73 0.85
CA LEU A 187 -6.27 0.87 0.94
C LEU A 187 -7.26 1.14 -0.20
N LYS A 188 -7.48 2.43 -0.53
CA LYS A 188 -8.36 2.79 -1.63
C LYS A 188 -7.81 2.41 -3.00
N ILE A 189 -6.51 2.58 -3.23
CA ILE A 189 -5.84 2.12 -4.45
C ILE A 189 -5.98 0.60 -4.59
N ASN A 190 -5.68 -0.16 -3.52
CA ASN A 190 -5.79 -1.60 -3.51
C ASN A 190 -7.23 -2.06 -3.81
N GLN A 191 -8.23 -1.44 -3.17
CA GLN A 191 -9.63 -1.71 -3.45
C GLN A 191 -9.97 -1.55 -4.93
N LEU A 192 -9.67 -0.38 -5.51
CA LEU A 192 -9.98 -0.08 -6.91
C LEU A 192 -9.23 -1.00 -7.89
N LEU A 193 -8.03 -1.40 -7.53
CA LEU A 193 -7.21 -2.31 -8.34
C LEU A 193 -7.82 -3.72 -8.39
N PHE A 194 -8.19 -4.29 -7.24
CA PHE A 194 -8.78 -5.63 -7.19
C PHE A 194 -10.19 -5.66 -7.77
N GLU A 195 -10.98 -4.58 -7.60
CA GLU A 195 -12.25 -4.41 -8.32
C GLU A 195 -12.03 -4.39 -9.85
N HIS A 196 -10.94 -3.74 -10.32
CA HIS A 196 -10.59 -3.75 -11.74
C HIS A 196 -10.20 -5.14 -12.24
N PHE A 197 -9.58 -5.97 -11.43
CA PHE A 197 -9.26 -7.37 -11.75
C PHE A 197 -10.46 -8.31 -11.61
N GLY A 198 -11.67 -7.78 -11.52
CA GLY A 198 -12.93 -8.56 -11.46
C GLY A 198 -13.19 -9.23 -10.12
N GLY A 199 -12.51 -8.83 -9.08
CA GLY A 199 -12.65 -9.36 -7.73
C GLY A 199 -13.23 -8.36 -6.74
N SER A 200 -12.91 -8.57 -5.46
CA SER A 200 -13.36 -7.76 -4.33
C SER A 200 -12.21 -7.43 -3.39
N PHE A 201 -12.41 -6.45 -2.51
CA PHE A 201 -11.45 -6.09 -1.47
C PHE A 201 -12.20 -5.71 -0.19
N MET A 202 -11.86 -6.33 0.92
CA MET A 202 -12.48 -6.09 2.22
C MET A 202 -11.42 -6.08 3.32
N VAL A 203 -11.61 -5.17 4.27
CA VAL A 203 -10.84 -5.12 5.53
C VAL A 203 -11.77 -5.54 6.66
N SER A 204 -11.36 -6.51 7.46
CA SER A 204 -12.10 -6.92 8.64
C SER A 204 -11.73 -6.04 9.83
N GLU A 205 -12.73 -5.69 10.64
CA GLU A 205 -12.53 -4.96 11.90
C GLU A 205 -12.27 -5.90 13.10
N SER A 206 -12.19 -7.22 12.85
CA SER A 206 -12.00 -8.22 13.92
C SER A 206 -10.54 -8.23 14.40
N ALA A 207 -10.33 -7.74 15.62
CA ALA A 207 -9.04 -7.80 16.30
C ALA A 207 -8.64 -9.24 16.66
N GLU A 208 -9.60 -10.12 16.93
CA GLU A 208 -9.36 -11.53 17.29
C GLU A 208 -8.72 -12.30 16.14
N ASP A 209 -9.03 -11.91 14.89
CA ASP A 209 -8.49 -12.52 13.67
C ASP A 209 -7.25 -11.77 13.12
N GLY A 210 -6.71 -10.78 13.83
CA GLY A 210 -5.56 -9.98 13.38
C GLY A 210 -5.89 -9.02 12.23
N TYR A 211 -7.09 -8.44 12.21
CA TYR A 211 -7.54 -7.46 11.19
C TYR A 211 -7.27 -7.93 9.75
N PRO A 212 -7.79 -9.08 9.30
CA PRO A 212 -7.44 -9.61 8.00
C PRO A 212 -7.92 -8.71 6.85
N ILE A 213 -7.05 -8.55 5.84
CA ILE A 213 -7.44 -8.04 4.52
C ILE A 213 -7.79 -9.25 3.67
N THR A 214 -8.99 -9.27 3.11
CA THR A 214 -9.43 -10.30 2.16
C THR A 214 -9.67 -9.65 0.81
N PHE A 215 -9.06 -10.18 -0.24
CA PHE A 215 -9.32 -9.76 -1.61
C PHE A 215 -9.41 -10.96 -2.55
N SER A 216 -10.03 -10.75 -3.70
CA SER A 216 -10.20 -11.80 -4.69
C SER A 216 -9.84 -11.32 -6.09
N ILE A 217 -9.60 -12.27 -7.00
CA ILE A 217 -9.35 -12.03 -8.41
C ILE A 217 -10.11 -13.11 -9.21
N ALA A 218 -10.73 -12.74 -10.33
CA ALA A 218 -11.38 -13.68 -11.21
C ALA A 218 -10.37 -14.59 -11.93
N THR A 219 -10.71 -15.89 -12.06
CA THR A 219 -9.87 -16.91 -12.70
C THR A 219 -10.23 -17.15 -14.17
N LEU A 220 -10.74 -16.17 -14.89
CA LEU A 220 -11.21 -16.28 -16.28
C LEU A 220 -10.21 -16.88 -17.25
#